data_d9dcdb73d144331c891a44f6e8764369
#
_entry.id   d9dcdb73d144331c891a44f6e8764369
#
_cell.length_a   1.000
_cell.length_b   1.000
_cell.length_c   1.000
_cell.angle_alpha   90.00
_cell.angle_beta   90.00
_cell.angle_gamma   90.00
#
_symmetry.space_group_name_H-M   'P 1'
#
loop_
_entity.id
_entity.type
_entity.pdbx_description
1 polymer ?
#
loop_
_entity_poly.entity_id
_entity_poly.type
_entity_poly.pdbx_seq_one_letter_code
_entity_poly.pdbx_strand_id
1 'polypeptide(L)'
;MKPAFFYKALFVLITTSFSFSVFSQTSLIPYGSSWKYLDNGSNQGTAWRASGFNDAGWVSGNAELGYGDGDETTVVSYGPSSSNKYITTYFRKSVNIPNPAIFSNFTLNVEYDDGAVVYVNGTEVGRVKITGTVAYNTLADNPAIEPDAIASFTIPVSSFVAGNNVIAVEIHQQSVASSDLSFNLELIGNLTPTTLLNISDAWKYLDNGSNQNTAWRATGFNDVSWAAGPGQLGYGDGDEATVVSHGGCTPIASCGPKPVTTYFRKSLKRTY
;
A
#
# COMPACT_ATOMS: atom_id res chain seq x y z
N MET A 1 19.83 -63.81 -25.50
CA MET A 1 19.82 -62.36 -25.67
C MET A 1 18.56 -61.77 -25.09
N LYS A 2 18.65 -61.01 -24.00
CA LYS A 2 17.52 -60.31 -23.43
C LYS A 2 17.50 -58.86 -23.95
N PRO A 3 16.36 -58.30 -24.39
CA PRO A 3 16.34 -56.92 -24.85
C PRO A 3 16.42 -55.95 -23.63
N ALA A 4 17.30 -54.96 -23.70
CA ALA A 4 17.41 -53.88 -22.75
C ALA A 4 16.32 -52.87 -23.06
N PHE A 5 15.41 -52.64 -22.08
CA PHE A 5 14.43 -51.56 -22.11
C PHE A 5 15.12 -50.29 -21.64
N PHE A 6 15.29 -49.30 -22.54
CA PHE A 6 15.67 -47.92 -22.17
C PHE A 6 14.43 -47.18 -21.71
N TYR A 7 14.33 -46.91 -20.42
CA TYR A 7 13.39 -45.96 -19.88
C TYR A 7 13.91 -44.52 -20.18
N LYS A 8 13.22 -43.81 -21.08
CA LYS A 8 13.39 -42.38 -21.20
C LYS A 8 12.64 -41.72 -20.02
N ALA A 9 13.39 -41.27 -19.02
CA ALA A 9 12.84 -40.41 -17.96
C ALA A 9 12.51 -39.06 -18.57
N LEU A 10 11.23 -38.70 -18.63
CA LEU A 10 10.76 -37.37 -19.00
C LEU A 10 10.97 -36.44 -17.79
N PHE A 11 12.05 -35.67 -17.79
CA PHE A 11 12.23 -34.60 -16.80
C PHE A 11 11.34 -33.42 -17.20
N VAL A 12 10.23 -33.22 -16.50
CA VAL A 12 9.43 -31.99 -16.59
C VAL A 12 10.12 -30.94 -15.72
N LEU A 13 10.87 -30.04 -16.37
CA LEU A 13 11.46 -28.89 -15.71
C LEU A 13 10.33 -27.87 -15.41
N ILE A 14 9.88 -27.82 -14.18
CA ILE A 14 8.95 -26.78 -13.71
C ILE A 14 9.80 -25.53 -13.48
N THR A 15 9.80 -24.60 -14.45
CA THR A 15 10.37 -23.27 -14.27
C THR A 15 9.47 -22.44 -13.39
N THR A 16 9.79 -22.35 -12.09
CA THR A 16 9.13 -21.42 -11.19
C THR A 16 9.69 -20.02 -11.44
N SER A 17 8.88 -19.17 -12.07
CA SER A 17 9.20 -17.75 -12.22
C SER A 17 9.09 -17.07 -10.85
N PHE A 18 10.21 -16.69 -10.24
CA PHE A 18 10.21 -15.85 -9.04
C PHE A 18 10.15 -14.38 -9.46
N SER A 19 8.99 -13.77 -9.31
CA SER A 19 8.84 -12.32 -9.41
C SER A 19 8.97 -11.71 -8.01
N PHE A 20 9.95 -10.85 -7.80
CA PHE A 20 10.06 -10.04 -6.60
C PHE A 20 9.20 -8.79 -6.75
N SER A 21 8.05 -8.77 -6.08
CA SER A 21 7.22 -7.57 -5.96
C SER A 21 7.60 -6.81 -4.70
N VAL A 22 8.02 -5.56 -4.84
CA VAL A 22 8.21 -4.66 -3.71
C VAL A 22 6.88 -3.97 -3.45
N PHE A 23 6.24 -4.32 -2.34
CA PHE A 23 5.07 -3.60 -1.83
C PHE A 23 5.60 -2.39 -1.05
N SER A 24 5.34 -1.20 -1.54
CA SER A 24 5.65 0.05 -0.85
C SER A 24 4.35 0.72 -0.45
N GLN A 25 4.34 1.27 0.75
CA GLN A 25 3.20 1.99 1.32
C GLN A 25 3.61 3.45 1.58
N THR A 26 2.64 4.34 1.50
CA THR A 26 2.81 5.77 1.81
C THR A 26 1.75 6.16 2.83
N SER A 27 2.17 6.60 4.01
CA SER A 27 1.25 7.19 4.97
C SER A 27 0.81 8.56 4.46
N LEU A 28 -0.50 8.72 4.27
CA LEU A 28 -1.14 9.95 3.78
C LEU A 28 -1.77 10.74 4.93
N ILE A 29 -2.31 10.04 5.91
CA ILE A 29 -2.78 10.56 7.19
C ILE A 29 -2.22 9.62 8.25
N PRO A 30 -1.18 10.00 9.01
CA PRO A 30 -0.73 9.19 10.14
C PRO A 30 -1.66 9.32 11.34
N TYR A 31 -1.67 8.31 12.21
CA TYR A 31 -2.25 8.43 13.54
C TYR A 31 -1.71 9.67 14.27
N GLY A 32 -2.50 10.26 15.15
CA GLY A 32 -2.12 11.49 15.83
C GLY A 32 -2.29 12.76 15.00
N SER A 33 -2.81 12.65 13.77
CA SER A 33 -3.05 13.82 12.91
C SER A 33 -4.06 14.80 13.52
N SER A 34 -3.96 16.07 13.14
CA SER A 34 -4.96 17.08 13.50
C SER A 34 -6.22 16.93 12.65
N TRP A 35 -7.37 16.96 13.30
CA TRP A 35 -8.71 16.87 12.70
C TRP A 35 -9.54 18.08 13.07
N LYS A 36 -10.46 18.48 12.18
CA LYS A 36 -11.59 19.31 12.56
C LYS A 36 -12.68 18.44 13.16
N TYR A 37 -13.30 18.91 14.25
CA TYR A 37 -14.36 18.18 14.93
C TYR A 37 -15.52 19.07 15.35
N LEU A 38 -16.69 18.46 15.50
CA LEU A 38 -17.90 19.09 16.01
C LEU A 38 -18.56 18.18 17.05
N ASP A 39 -18.55 18.63 18.30
CA ASP A 39 -18.94 17.90 19.50
C ASP A 39 -20.05 18.62 20.28
N ASN A 40 -20.96 19.32 19.59
CA ASN A 40 -22.00 20.15 20.19
C ASN A 40 -23.41 19.51 20.18
N GLY A 41 -23.53 18.24 19.78
CA GLY A 41 -24.78 17.48 19.72
C GLY A 41 -25.74 17.91 18.63
N SER A 42 -25.38 18.79 17.72
CA SER A 42 -26.26 19.25 16.66
C SER A 42 -26.33 18.26 15.48
N ASN A 43 -27.52 18.16 14.88
CA ASN A 43 -27.70 17.37 13.67
C ASN A 43 -27.14 18.10 12.43
N GLN A 44 -26.11 17.55 11.81
CA GLN A 44 -25.48 18.13 10.60
C GLN A 44 -26.12 17.62 9.29
N GLY A 45 -27.13 16.76 9.37
CA GLY A 45 -27.70 16.10 8.19
C GLY A 45 -26.64 15.30 7.43
N THR A 46 -26.53 15.49 6.10
CA THR A 46 -25.56 14.77 5.26
C THR A 46 -24.55 15.68 4.55
N ALA A 47 -24.82 17.00 4.51
CA ALA A 47 -24.00 17.95 3.76
C ALA A 47 -22.57 18.05 4.28
N TRP A 48 -22.35 17.84 5.58
CA TRP A 48 -21.04 17.90 6.22
C TRP A 48 -20.03 16.87 5.67
N ARG A 49 -20.48 15.82 5.02
CA ARG A 49 -19.64 14.76 4.43
C ARG A 49 -18.97 15.19 3.12
N ALA A 50 -19.55 16.18 2.44
CA ALA A 50 -19.10 16.62 1.12
C ALA A 50 -17.78 17.42 1.17
N SER A 51 -16.97 17.33 0.11
CA SER A 51 -15.70 18.05 -0.01
C SER A 51 -15.86 19.57 0.02
N GLY A 52 -16.97 20.10 -0.49
CA GLY A 52 -17.26 21.54 -0.52
C GLY A 52 -17.93 22.12 0.75
N PHE A 53 -18.13 21.31 1.79
CA PHE A 53 -18.73 21.80 3.03
C PHE A 53 -17.81 22.78 3.75
N ASN A 54 -18.39 23.88 4.24
CA ASN A 54 -17.66 24.88 5.03
C ASN A 54 -17.59 24.47 6.50
N ASP A 55 -16.45 23.95 6.91
CA ASP A 55 -16.14 23.56 8.29
C ASP A 55 -15.28 24.60 9.03
N ALA A 56 -15.25 25.87 8.59
CA ALA A 56 -14.43 26.92 9.20
C ALA A 56 -14.80 27.18 10.67
N GLY A 57 -16.06 26.92 11.04
CA GLY A 57 -16.55 27.04 12.43
C GLY A 57 -16.26 25.83 13.33
N TRP A 58 -15.69 24.74 12.76
CA TRP A 58 -15.36 23.57 13.57
C TRP A 58 -14.03 23.77 14.30
N VAL A 59 -13.90 23.19 15.48
CA VAL A 59 -12.65 23.24 16.27
C VAL A 59 -11.65 22.26 15.65
N SER A 60 -10.36 22.46 15.95
CA SER A 60 -9.29 21.52 15.52
C SER A 60 -8.57 20.96 16.73
N GLY A 61 -8.26 19.67 16.70
CA GLY A 61 -7.48 18.97 17.70
C GLY A 61 -6.68 17.83 17.10
N ASN A 62 -5.62 17.42 17.80
CA ASN A 62 -4.83 16.27 17.39
C ASN A 62 -5.49 14.97 17.90
N ALA A 63 -5.49 13.94 17.10
CA ALA A 63 -5.91 12.62 17.54
C ALA A 63 -4.86 12.02 18.53
N GLU A 64 -5.26 11.17 19.41
CA GLU A 64 -6.59 10.68 19.63
C GLU A 64 -7.52 11.79 20.13
N LEU A 65 -8.76 11.81 19.62
CA LEU A 65 -9.80 12.72 20.09
C LEU A 65 -10.89 11.89 20.75
N GLY A 66 -11.18 12.19 22.00
CA GLY A 66 -12.12 11.39 22.75
C GLY A 66 -12.42 11.94 24.13
N TYR A 67 -12.96 11.10 24.98
CA TYR A 67 -13.10 11.30 26.43
C TYR A 67 -13.35 9.96 27.12
N GLY A 68 -12.83 9.80 28.32
CA GLY A 68 -13.18 8.73 29.26
C GLY A 68 -12.06 7.79 29.63
N ASP A 69 -11.05 7.59 28.75
CA ASP A 69 -9.96 6.63 28.93
C ASP A 69 -8.73 7.27 29.58
N GLY A 70 -8.54 8.56 29.39
CA GLY A 70 -7.45 9.33 30.01
C GLY A 70 -6.15 9.31 29.23
N ASP A 71 -6.16 8.88 27.97
CA ASP A 71 -5.05 8.86 27.01
C ASP A 71 -5.31 9.79 25.81
N GLU A 72 -6.48 10.44 25.76
CA GLU A 72 -6.85 11.37 24.71
C GLU A 72 -5.87 12.54 24.62
N THR A 73 -5.36 12.79 23.42
CA THR A 73 -4.57 14.01 23.13
C THR A 73 -5.47 15.24 23.09
N THR A 74 -6.71 15.09 22.60
CA THR A 74 -7.72 16.15 22.57
C THR A 74 -9.02 15.65 23.18
N VAL A 75 -9.40 16.23 24.31
CA VAL A 75 -10.69 15.92 24.97
C VAL A 75 -11.82 16.65 24.26
N VAL A 76 -12.80 15.90 23.73
CA VAL A 76 -14.02 16.43 23.12
C VAL A 76 -15.16 16.51 24.13
N SER A 77 -16.18 17.35 23.87
CA SER A 77 -17.32 17.48 24.74
C SER A 77 -18.29 16.31 24.59
N TYR A 78 -18.66 15.69 25.68
CA TYR A 78 -19.75 14.70 25.70
C TYR A 78 -21.14 15.35 25.89
N GLY A 79 -21.20 16.68 26.10
CA GLY A 79 -22.45 17.40 26.34
C GLY A 79 -22.66 17.80 27.79
N PRO A 80 -23.86 18.29 28.15
CA PRO A 80 -24.12 18.91 29.45
C PRO A 80 -24.26 17.91 30.60
N SER A 81 -24.40 16.60 30.32
CA SER A 81 -24.68 15.59 31.35
C SER A 81 -24.00 14.26 31.01
N SER A 82 -23.28 13.68 31.96
CA SER A 82 -22.67 12.37 31.86
C SER A 82 -23.68 11.21 31.71
N SER A 83 -24.96 11.44 32.09
CA SER A 83 -26.03 10.47 31.91
C SER A 83 -26.92 10.72 30.68
N ASN A 84 -26.64 11.78 29.91
CA ASN A 84 -27.36 12.11 28.68
C ASN A 84 -26.38 12.80 27.69
N LYS A 85 -25.42 12.00 27.21
CA LYS A 85 -24.37 12.46 26.33
C LYS A 85 -24.86 12.63 24.88
N TYR A 86 -24.11 13.39 24.10
CA TYR A 86 -24.31 13.46 22.65
C TYR A 86 -24.06 12.10 22.01
N ILE A 87 -24.96 11.66 21.12
CA ILE A 87 -24.87 10.35 20.47
C ILE A 87 -23.78 10.38 19.40
N THR A 88 -23.65 11.51 18.68
CA THR A 88 -22.74 11.60 17.52
C THR A 88 -21.76 12.75 17.67
N THR A 89 -20.49 12.44 17.47
CA THR A 89 -19.41 13.41 17.28
C THR A 89 -18.87 13.28 15.85
N TYR A 90 -18.63 14.43 15.19
CA TYR A 90 -18.23 14.49 13.78
C TYR A 90 -16.79 14.92 13.65
N PHE A 91 -16.06 14.29 12.71
CA PHE A 91 -14.67 14.56 12.41
C PHE A 91 -14.46 14.76 10.90
N ARG A 92 -13.59 15.72 10.52
CA ARG A 92 -13.27 15.99 9.12
C ARG A 92 -11.79 16.31 8.95
N LYS A 93 -11.22 15.83 7.84
CA LYS A 93 -9.84 16.17 7.45
C LYS A 93 -9.72 16.22 5.94
N SER A 94 -9.05 17.24 5.44
CA SER A 94 -8.62 17.30 4.04
C SER A 94 -7.27 16.64 3.88
N VAL A 95 -7.11 15.87 2.80
CA VAL A 95 -5.85 15.25 2.39
C VAL A 95 -5.61 15.50 0.90
N ASN A 96 -4.39 15.96 0.56
CA ASN A 96 -4.01 16.15 -0.84
C ASN A 96 -3.35 14.90 -1.40
N ILE A 97 -3.93 14.34 -2.47
CA ILE A 97 -3.41 13.17 -3.19
C ILE A 97 -3.17 13.59 -4.64
N PRO A 98 -1.96 14.05 -5.01
CA PRO A 98 -1.70 14.61 -6.33
C PRO A 98 -1.98 13.65 -7.48
N ASN A 99 -1.73 12.37 -7.29
CA ASN A 99 -1.98 11.32 -8.30
C ASN A 99 -2.44 10.01 -7.63
N PRO A 100 -3.75 9.78 -7.49
CA PRO A 100 -4.26 8.52 -6.93
C PRO A 100 -3.91 7.29 -7.77
N ALA A 101 -3.67 7.44 -9.07
CA ALA A 101 -3.44 6.31 -9.98
C ALA A 101 -2.12 5.55 -9.73
N ILE A 102 -1.21 6.10 -8.93
CA ILE A 102 0.02 5.39 -8.52
C ILE A 102 -0.24 4.31 -7.47
N PHE A 103 -1.41 4.34 -6.83
CA PHE A 103 -1.80 3.37 -5.81
C PHE A 103 -2.67 2.25 -6.40
N SER A 104 -2.56 1.06 -5.88
CA SER A 104 -3.44 -0.07 -6.18
C SER A 104 -4.76 0.01 -5.42
N ASN A 105 -4.69 0.48 -4.19
CA ASN A 105 -5.80 0.76 -3.27
C ASN A 105 -5.28 1.60 -2.10
N PHE A 106 -6.20 1.95 -1.18
CA PHE A 106 -5.87 2.59 0.08
C PHE A 106 -6.34 1.72 1.24
N THR A 107 -5.60 1.73 2.33
CA THR A 107 -6.01 1.14 3.61
C THR A 107 -6.37 2.26 4.57
N LEU A 108 -7.56 2.21 5.15
CA LEU A 108 -8.03 3.14 6.15
C LEU A 108 -8.25 2.36 7.44
N ASN A 109 -7.49 2.69 8.46
CA ASN A 109 -7.62 2.14 9.80
C ASN A 109 -8.25 3.21 10.69
N VAL A 110 -9.42 2.93 11.25
CA VAL A 110 -10.10 3.81 12.19
C VAL A 110 -10.16 3.14 13.57
N GLU A 111 -9.65 3.84 14.54
CA GLU A 111 -9.81 3.57 15.95
C GLU A 111 -11.08 4.27 16.41
N TYR A 112 -11.93 3.56 17.12
CA TYR A 112 -13.30 4.01 17.42
C TYR A 112 -13.86 3.41 18.68
N ASP A 113 -14.69 4.19 19.35
CA ASP A 113 -15.60 3.77 20.42
C ASP A 113 -16.87 4.66 20.42
N ASP A 114 -18.11 4.08 20.35
CA ASP A 114 -18.51 2.65 20.24
C ASP A 114 -18.66 2.19 18.77
N GLY A 115 -19.10 3.04 17.86
CA GLY A 115 -19.32 2.74 16.45
C GLY A 115 -18.92 3.87 15.54
N ALA A 116 -18.52 3.56 14.30
CA ALA A 116 -18.04 4.54 13.33
C ALA A 116 -18.66 4.38 11.94
N VAL A 117 -18.83 5.51 11.24
CA VAL A 117 -19.10 5.54 9.80
C VAL A 117 -18.13 6.48 9.13
N VAL A 118 -17.49 6.01 8.06
CA VAL A 118 -16.41 6.71 7.35
C VAL A 118 -16.85 7.04 5.93
N TYR A 119 -16.58 8.27 5.51
CA TYR A 119 -16.88 8.80 4.18
C TYR A 119 -15.63 9.35 3.52
N VAL A 120 -15.52 9.13 2.21
CA VAL A 120 -14.54 9.79 1.33
C VAL A 120 -15.31 10.63 0.32
N ASN A 121 -15.03 11.93 0.27
CA ASN A 121 -15.67 12.87 -0.65
C ASN A 121 -17.21 12.81 -0.64
N GLY A 122 -17.81 12.54 0.52
CA GLY A 122 -19.26 12.45 0.72
C GLY A 122 -19.86 11.06 0.50
N THR A 123 -19.10 10.10 -0.02
CA THR A 123 -19.53 8.72 -0.22
C THR A 123 -19.08 7.85 0.95
N GLU A 124 -19.99 7.06 1.52
CA GLU A 124 -19.65 6.09 2.55
C GLU A 124 -18.72 5.01 1.99
N VAL A 125 -17.63 4.75 2.70
CA VAL A 125 -16.61 3.76 2.33
C VAL A 125 -16.42 2.64 3.36
N GLY A 126 -16.96 2.84 4.56
CA GLY A 126 -16.91 1.82 5.60
C GLY A 126 -17.73 2.21 6.81
N ARG A 127 -18.21 1.23 7.54
CA ARG A 127 -18.85 1.39 8.84
C ARG A 127 -18.57 0.19 9.74
N VAL A 128 -18.61 0.43 11.03
CA VAL A 128 -18.45 -0.61 12.05
C VAL A 128 -19.40 -0.36 13.20
N LYS A 129 -20.03 -1.42 13.70
CA LYS A 129 -21.01 -1.39 14.79
C LYS A 129 -22.23 -0.47 14.54
N ILE A 130 -22.54 -0.16 13.27
CA ILE A 130 -23.70 0.63 12.86
C ILE A 130 -24.44 -0.13 11.75
N THR A 131 -25.73 -0.45 11.98
CA THR A 131 -26.59 -1.08 10.97
C THR A 131 -27.71 -0.13 10.52
N GLY A 132 -28.32 -0.44 9.38
CA GLY A 132 -29.45 0.33 8.85
C GLY A 132 -29.11 1.74 8.36
N THR A 133 -30.10 2.64 8.45
CA THR A 133 -29.96 4.03 8.02
C THR A 133 -29.29 4.85 9.11
N VAL A 134 -28.22 5.55 8.75
CA VAL A 134 -27.47 6.39 9.68
C VAL A 134 -28.12 7.77 9.81
N ALA A 135 -28.41 8.15 11.04
CA ALA A 135 -28.88 9.48 11.44
C ALA A 135 -28.09 9.94 12.67
N TYR A 136 -28.10 11.23 12.97
CA TYR A 136 -27.31 11.80 14.08
C TYR A 136 -27.63 11.19 15.47
N ASN A 137 -28.80 10.59 15.64
CA ASN A 137 -29.22 9.92 16.85
C ASN A 137 -29.24 8.38 16.74
N THR A 138 -28.63 7.82 15.70
CA THR A 138 -28.43 6.37 15.58
C THR A 138 -27.44 5.93 16.64
N LEU A 139 -27.82 4.97 17.47
CA LEU A 139 -26.91 4.35 18.44
C LEU A 139 -26.06 3.27 17.74
N ALA A 140 -24.87 3.03 18.24
CA ALA A 140 -24.07 1.87 17.85
C ALA A 140 -24.76 0.58 18.30
N ASP A 141 -24.65 -0.48 17.50
CA ASP A 141 -25.33 -1.77 17.72
C ASP A 141 -24.83 -2.48 18.98
N ASN A 142 -23.54 -2.34 19.30
CA ASN A 142 -22.89 -2.92 20.46
C ASN A 142 -21.70 -2.05 20.84
N PRO A 143 -21.24 -2.08 22.12
CA PRO A 143 -20.02 -1.38 22.50
C PRO A 143 -18.82 -1.87 21.69
N ALA A 144 -17.80 -1.03 21.58
CA ALA A 144 -16.50 -1.43 21.07
C ALA A 144 -15.88 -2.52 21.97
N ILE A 145 -14.85 -3.17 21.50
CA ILE A 145 -14.03 -4.07 22.34
C ILE A 145 -12.94 -3.20 22.94
N GLU A 146 -13.06 -2.94 24.21
CA GLU A 146 -12.12 -2.11 24.99
C GLU A 146 -10.74 -2.74 25.17
N PRO A 147 -9.68 -1.94 25.29
CA PRO A 147 -9.54 -0.57 24.80
C PRO A 147 -9.19 -0.55 23.29
N ASP A 148 -9.42 0.56 22.60
CA ASP A 148 -8.85 0.89 21.28
C ASP A 148 -9.22 -0.06 20.13
N ALA A 149 -10.52 -0.28 19.92
CA ALA A 149 -10.99 -1.08 18.80
C ALA A 149 -10.61 -0.44 17.44
N ILE A 150 -9.91 -1.19 16.58
CA ILE A 150 -9.52 -0.74 15.24
C ILE A 150 -10.32 -1.51 14.18
N ALA A 151 -10.96 -0.76 13.28
CA ALA A 151 -11.53 -1.31 12.05
C ALA A 151 -10.69 -0.92 10.84
N SER A 152 -10.43 -1.88 9.95
CA SER A 152 -9.62 -1.68 8.74
C SER A 152 -10.50 -1.85 7.50
N PHE A 153 -10.42 -0.87 6.59
CA PHE A 153 -11.16 -0.85 5.32
C PHE A 153 -10.19 -0.75 4.14
N THR A 154 -10.42 -1.57 3.11
CA THR A 154 -9.73 -1.42 1.83
C THR A 154 -10.57 -0.53 0.92
N ILE A 155 -10.04 0.65 0.58
CA ILE A 155 -10.74 1.67 -0.20
C ILE A 155 -10.21 1.65 -1.64
N PRO A 156 -11.09 1.53 -2.65
CA PRO A 156 -10.65 1.54 -4.05
C PRO A 156 -10.15 2.93 -4.47
N VAL A 157 -9.22 2.95 -5.43
CA VAL A 157 -8.63 4.19 -5.97
C VAL A 157 -9.70 5.15 -6.51
N SER A 158 -10.79 4.62 -7.04
CA SER A 158 -11.92 5.40 -7.58
C SER A 158 -12.65 6.26 -6.55
N SER A 159 -12.45 6.04 -5.25
CA SER A 159 -13.00 6.88 -4.17
C SER A 159 -12.27 8.21 -4.04
N PHE A 160 -11.07 8.31 -4.61
CA PHE A 160 -10.22 9.50 -4.51
C PHE A 160 -10.06 10.20 -5.86
N VAL A 161 -9.90 11.51 -5.81
CA VAL A 161 -9.60 12.35 -6.97
C VAL A 161 -8.19 12.94 -6.86
N ALA A 162 -7.62 13.34 -7.98
CA ALA A 162 -6.36 14.09 -7.96
C ALA A 162 -6.56 15.45 -7.27
N GLY A 163 -5.68 15.78 -6.35
CA GLY A 163 -5.77 16.99 -5.54
C GLY A 163 -6.41 16.73 -4.17
N ASN A 164 -7.23 17.68 -3.70
CA ASN A 164 -7.82 17.65 -2.36
C ASN A 164 -9.00 16.66 -2.28
N ASN A 165 -8.92 15.80 -1.28
CA ASN A 165 -9.96 14.87 -0.87
C ASN A 165 -10.35 15.16 0.58
N VAL A 166 -11.56 14.78 0.97
CA VAL A 166 -12.04 14.92 2.35
C VAL A 166 -12.38 13.55 2.89
N ILE A 167 -11.80 13.23 4.05
CA ILE A 167 -12.23 12.14 4.91
C ILE A 167 -13.15 12.73 5.95
N ALA A 168 -14.34 12.18 6.09
CA ALA A 168 -15.31 12.57 7.10
C ALA A 168 -15.73 11.33 7.91
N VAL A 169 -15.82 11.46 9.23
CA VAL A 169 -16.15 10.36 10.13
C VAL A 169 -17.18 10.82 11.13
N GLU A 170 -18.15 9.99 11.44
CA GLU A 170 -19.01 10.13 12.60
C GLU A 170 -18.80 8.95 13.54
N ILE A 171 -18.56 9.26 14.82
CA ILE A 171 -18.50 8.29 15.91
C ILE A 171 -19.83 8.35 16.65
N HIS A 172 -20.40 7.20 16.90
CA HIS A 172 -21.70 7.02 17.52
C HIS A 172 -21.59 6.25 18.82
N GLN A 173 -22.21 6.78 19.86
CA GLN A 173 -22.33 6.11 21.15
C GLN A 173 -23.32 4.94 21.10
N GLN A 174 -23.04 3.87 21.81
CA GLN A 174 -23.98 2.75 22.02
C GLN A 174 -25.18 3.16 22.89
N SER A 175 -24.99 4.12 23.79
CA SER A 175 -26.03 4.66 24.62
C SER A 175 -25.76 6.11 25.05
N VAL A 176 -26.76 6.84 25.47
CA VAL A 176 -26.56 8.19 26.03
C VAL A 176 -25.76 8.23 27.34
N ALA A 177 -25.44 7.08 27.91
CA ALA A 177 -24.67 6.94 29.13
C ALA A 177 -23.37 6.13 28.92
N SER A 178 -22.95 5.92 27.68
CA SER A 178 -21.65 5.27 27.37
C SER A 178 -20.52 5.98 28.12
N SER A 179 -19.49 5.23 28.59
CA SER A 179 -18.41 5.76 29.43
C SER A 179 -17.56 6.78 28.71
N ASP A 180 -17.21 6.47 27.48
CA ASP A 180 -16.10 7.00 26.70
C ASP A 180 -16.46 7.25 25.25
N LEU A 181 -15.52 7.78 24.49
CA LEU A 181 -15.49 7.93 23.04
C LEU A 181 -14.04 8.04 22.61
N SER A 182 -13.65 7.25 21.61
CA SER A 182 -12.33 7.32 21.01
C SER A 182 -12.40 7.48 19.51
N PHE A 183 -11.52 8.35 18.97
CA PHE A 183 -11.34 8.53 17.53
C PHE A 183 -9.89 8.83 17.16
N ASN A 184 -9.34 7.97 16.33
CA ASN A 184 -8.09 8.19 15.61
C ASN A 184 -8.20 7.56 14.23
N LEU A 185 -7.42 8.02 13.25
CA LEU A 185 -7.49 7.45 11.91
C LEU A 185 -6.16 7.56 11.18
N GLU A 186 -5.80 6.47 10.52
CA GLU A 186 -4.70 6.40 9.58
C GLU A 186 -5.20 6.11 8.15
N LEU A 187 -4.62 6.79 7.15
CA LEU A 187 -4.83 6.50 5.74
C LEU A 187 -3.49 6.17 5.08
N ILE A 188 -3.39 4.97 4.53
CA ILE A 188 -2.21 4.46 3.84
C ILE A 188 -2.52 4.26 2.36
N GLY A 189 -1.70 4.80 1.48
CA GLY A 189 -1.71 4.50 0.05
C GLY A 189 -0.82 3.29 -0.25
N ASN A 190 -1.39 2.22 -0.80
CA ASN A 190 -0.67 1.03 -1.22
C ASN A 190 -0.24 1.21 -2.67
N LEU A 191 1.07 1.40 -2.92
CA LEU A 191 1.58 1.63 -4.27
C LEU A 191 1.34 0.42 -5.17
N THR A 192 1.04 0.69 -6.43
CA THR A 192 0.95 -0.37 -7.45
C THR A 192 2.31 -1.04 -7.58
N PRO A 193 2.41 -2.37 -7.42
CA PRO A 193 3.66 -3.09 -7.57
C PRO A 193 4.21 -2.89 -8.98
N THR A 194 5.48 -2.50 -9.09
CA THR A 194 6.16 -2.41 -10.37
C THR A 194 7.23 -3.49 -10.48
N THR A 195 7.19 -4.26 -11.56
CA THR A 195 8.27 -5.20 -11.86
C THR A 195 9.44 -4.40 -12.43
N LEU A 196 10.54 -4.35 -11.69
CA LEU A 196 11.75 -3.63 -12.11
C LEU A 196 12.56 -4.43 -13.11
N LEU A 197 12.54 -5.76 -13.04
CA LEU A 197 13.26 -6.68 -13.90
C LEU A 197 12.38 -7.91 -14.18
N ASN A 198 12.27 -8.26 -15.47
CA ASN A 198 11.72 -9.54 -15.90
C ASN A 198 12.85 -10.52 -16.21
N ILE A 199 12.59 -11.80 -16.08
CA ILE A 199 13.58 -12.84 -16.36
C ILE A 199 14.07 -12.78 -17.82
N SER A 200 13.22 -12.36 -18.75
CA SER A 200 13.49 -12.22 -20.18
C SER A 200 14.06 -10.86 -20.59
N ASP A 201 14.30 -9.97 -19.63
CA ASP A 201 14.83 -8.64 -19.96
C ASP A 201 16.18 -8.72 -20.64
N ALA A 202 16.41 -7.81 -21.58
CA ALA A 202 17.72 -7.71 -22.24
C ALA A 202 18.77 -7.12 -21.29
N TRP A 203 19.93 -7.74 -21.28
CA TRP A 203 21.10 -7.33 -20.51
C TRP A 203 22.24 -6.98 -21.45
N LYS A 204 23.08 -6.01 -21.07
CA LYS A 204 24.41 -5.85 -21.62
C LYS A 204 25.31 -6.90 -21.04
N TYR A 205 26.16 -7.51 -21.89
CA TYR A 205 27.13 -8.51 -21.43
C TYR A 205 28.48 -8.36 -22.11
N LEU A 206 29.53 -8.80 -21.42
CA LEU A 206 30.88 -8.88 -21.92
C LEU A 206 31.47 -10.24 -21.55
N ASP A 207 31.73 -11.04 -22.58
CA ASP A 207 32.11 -12.46 -22.51
C ASP A 207 33.44 -12.75 -23.21
N ASN A 208 34.30 -11.73 -23.36
CA ASN A 208 35.58 -11.81 -24.09
C ASN A 208 36.79 -12.15 -23.20
N GLY A 209 36.58 -12.48 -21.94
CA GLY A 209 37.62 -12.83 -20.97
C GLY A 209 38.48 -11.67 -20.46
N SER A 210 38.19 -10.42 -20.85
CA SER A 210 38.92 -9.26 -20.34
C SER A 210 38.58 -8.93 -18.90
N ASN A 211 39.58 -8.42 -18.13
CA ASN A 211 39.37 -7.98 -16.78
C ASN A 211 38.85 -6.54 -16.75
N GLN A 212 37.64 -6.32 -16.27
CA GLN A 212 37.00 -5.00 -16.15
C GLN A 212 37.26 -4.31 -14.79
N ASN A 213 38.05 -4.92 -13.92
CA ASN A 213 38.31 -4.43 -12.56
C ASN A 213 36.99 -4.13 -11.81
N THR A 214 36.82 -2.92 -11.27
CA THR A 214 35.62 -2.51 -10.50
C THR A 214 34.79 -1.42 -11.17
N ALA A 215 35.34 -0.72 -12.14
CA ALA A 215 34.70 0.45 -12.77
C ALA A 215 33.37 0.12 -13.47
N TRP A 216 33.20 -1.09 -13.99
CA TRP A 216 32.02 -1.55 -14.70
C TRP A 216 30.73 -1.54 -13.83
N ARG A 217 30.86 -1.47 -12.50
CA ARG A 217 29.73 -1.43 -11.56
C ARG A 217 29.10 -0.03 -11.44
N ALA A 218 29.83 1.01 -11.81
CA ALA A 218 29.39 2.38 -11.67
C ALA A 218 28.23 2.71 -12.62
N THR A 219 27.29 3.55 -12.18
CA THR A 219 26.12 3.96 -12.98
C THR A 219 26.50 4.70 -14.26
N GLY A 220 27.61 5.45 -14.26
CA GLY A 220 28.12 6.18 -15.42
C GLY A 220 29.10 5.38 -16.30
N PHE A 221 29.28 4.10 -16.07
CA PHE A 221 30.20 3.30 -16.90
C PHE A 221 29.71 3.20 -18.34
N ASN A 222 30.61 3.41 -19.29
CA ASN A 222 30.31 3.28 -20.71
C ASN A 222 30.37 1.82 -21.15
N ASP A 223 29.22 1.20 -21.34
CA ASP A 223 29.04 -0.16 -21.83
C ASP A 223 28.49 -0.22 -23.26
N VAL A 224 28.68 0.85 -24.04
CA VAL A 224 28.14 0.92 -25.41
C VAL A 224 28.66 -0.19 -26.31
N SER A 225 29.92 -0.60 -26.09
CA SER A 225 30.57 -1.68 -26.84
C SER A 225 30.24 -3.10 -26.38
N TRP A 226 29.52 -3.23 -25.25
CA TRP A 226 29.10 -4.54 -24.78
C TRP A 226 27.94 -5.07 -25.61
N ALA A 227 27.93 -6.37 -25.85
CA ALA A 227 26.81 -7.04 -26.51
C ALA A 227 25.53 -6.92 -25.67
N ALA A 228 24.41 -7.21 -26.29
CA ALA A 228 23.12 -7.22 -25.58
C ALA A 228 22.26 -8.40 -26.01
N GLY A 229 21.54 -8.99 -25.09
CA GLY A 229 20.60 -10.07 -25.37
C GLY A 229 19.61 -10.30 -24.24
N PRO A 230 18.46 -10.93 -24.54
CA PRO A 230 17.47 -11.28 -23.54
C PRO A 230 17.99 -12.36 -22.57
N GLY A 231 17.52 -12.33 -21.34
CA GLY A 231 17.66 -13.48 -20.43
C GLY A 231 16.84 -14.68 -20.94
N GLN A 232 17.23 -15.90 -20.70
CA GLN A 232 18.40 -16.40 -19.99
C GLN A 232 19.67 -16.25 -20.85
N LEU A 233 20.76 -15.75 -20.25
CA LEU A 233 22.06 -15.64 -20.89
C LEU A 233 22.99 -16.72 -20.31
N GLY A 234 23.52 -17.56 -21.15
CA GLY A 234 24.36 -18.68 -20.73
C GLY A 234 24.92 -19.46 -21.89
N TYR A 235 25.41 -20.67 -21.61
CA TYR A 235 25.76 -21.67 -22.62
C TYR A 235 25.79 -23.06 -21.98
N GLY A 236 25.38 -24.07 -22.75
CA GLY A 236 25.61 -25.48 -22.44
C GLY A 236 24.38 -26.31 -22.16
N ASP A 237 23.27 -25.72 -21.78
CA ASP A 237 22.02 -26.45 -21.42
C ASP A 237 21.05 -26.52 -22.61
N GLY A 238 21.19 -25.61 -23.57
CA GLY A 238 20.37 -25.57 -24.79
C GLY A 238 19.01 -24.92 -24.61
N ASP A 239 18.81 -24.21 -23.51
CA ASP A 239 17.60 -23.43 -23.17
C ASP A 239 17.87 -21.92 -23.10
N GLU A 240 19.11 -21.49 -23.43
CA GLU A 240 19.50 -20.09 -23.40
C GLU A 240 18.78 -19.27 -24.48
N ALA A 241 18.18 -18.14 -24.09
CA ALA A 241 17.68 -17.14 -25.04
C ALA A 241 18.81 -16.34 -25.70
N THR A 242 19.95 -16.20 -24.99
CA THR A 242 21.18 -15.59 -25.50
C THR A 242 22.38 -16.45 -25.14
N VAL A 243 23.02 -17.01 -26.15
CA VAL A 243 24.26 -17.79 -25.94
C VAL A 243 25.44 -16.83 -25.81
N VAL A 244 26.10 -16.84 -24.64
CA VAL A 244 27.34 -16.07 -24.43
C VAL A 244 28.56 -16.89 -24.83
N SER A 245 29.69 -16.21 -25.16
CA SER A 245 30.90 -16.89 -25.59
C SER A 245 31.53 -17.73 -24.49
N HIS A 246 31.86 -18.93 -24.84
CA HIS A 246 32.59 -19.86 -23.97
C HIS A 246 34.07 -20.05 -24.39
N GLY A 247 34.64 -19.11 -25.18
CA GLY A 247 36.01 -19.19 -25.64
C GLY A 247 36.19 -19.57 -27.13
N GLY A 248 35.11 -19.50 -27.92
CA GLY A 248 35.19 -19.41 -29.38
C GLY A 248 35.36 -20.71 -30.15
N CYS A 249 35.02 -21.88 -29.61
CA CYS A 249 35.09 -23.13 -30.35
C CYS A 249 33.82 -23.95 -30.41
N THR A 250 33.59 -24.62 -31.52
CA THR A 250 32.58 -25.66 -31.71
C THR A 250 33.25 -26.92 -32.21
N PRO A 251 33.09 -28.11 -31.54
CA PRO A 251 32.27 -28.35 -30.35
C PRO A 251 32.96 -27.89 -29.05
N ILE A 252 32.17 -27.60 -28.00
CA ILE A 252 32.61 -27.10 -26.69
C ILE A 252 33.76 -27.95 -26.07
N ALA A 253 33.77 -29.25 -26.33
CA ALA A 253 34.77 -30.20 -25.82
C ALA A 253 36.21 -29.96 -26.33
N SER A 254 36.41 -29.15 -27.35
CA SER A 254 37.71 -28.88 -27.96
C SER A 254 38.28 -27.48 -27.65
N CYS A 255 37.66 -26.76 -26.75
CA CYS A 255 37.98 -25.37 -26.42
C CYS A 255 39.21 -25.24 -25.50
N GLY A 256 40.01 -24.21 -25.76
CA GLY A 256 41.00 -23.71 -24.81
C GLY A 256 40.38 -23.20 -23.50
N PRO A 257 41.16 -22.63 -22.59
CA PRO A 257 40.64 -22.18 -21.31
C PRO A 257 39.47 -21.18 -21.50
N LYS A 258 38.32 -21.53 -20.96
CA LYS A 258 37.11 -20.68 -20.98
C LYS A 258 37.39 -19.38 -20.24
N PRO A 259 36.75 -18.26 -20.62
CA PRO A 259 36.74 -17.06 -19.80
C PRO A 259 36.24 -17.40 -18.37
N VAL A 260 37.05 -17.02 -17.38
CA VAL A 260 36.72 -17.29 -15.98
C VAL A 260 35.53 -16.42 -15.52
N THR A 261 35.32 -15.28 -16.20
CA THR A 261 34.32 -14.30 -15.83
C THR A 261 33.59 -13.76 -17.04
N THR A 262 32.27 -13.75 -16.97
CA THR A 262 31.36 -13.02 -17.86
C THR A 262 30.68 -11.93 -17.05
N TYR A 263 30.62 -10.72 -17.58
CA TYR A 263 30.03 -9.56 -16.93
C TYR A 263 28.66 -9.28 -17.51
N PHE A 264 27.69 -9.00 -16.65
CA PHE A 264 26.34 -8.62 -17.04
C PHE A 264 25.96 -7.29 -16.39
N ARG A 265 25.35 -6.38 -17.17
CA ARG A 265 24.88 -5.07 -16.69
C ARG A 265 23.49 -4.76 -17.22
N LYS A 266 22.68 -4.12 -16.36
CA LYS A 266 21.42 -3.50 -16.74
C LYS A 266 21.21 -2.21 -15.96
N SER A 267 20.87 -1.15 -16.66
CA SER A 267 20.48 0.11 -16.03
C SER A 267 18.99 0.10 -15.74
N LEU A 268 18.62 0.42 -14.50
CA LEU A 268 17.24 0.61 -14.07
C LEU A 268 16.97 2.11 -14.00
N LYS A 269 15.86 2.55 -14.61
CA LYS A 269 15.35 3.91 -14.43
C LYS A 269 14.23 3.86 -13.39
N ARG A 270 14.37 4.64 -12.33
CA ARG A 270 13.26 4.88 -11.42
C ARG A 270 12.36 5.93 -12.07
N THR A 271 11.16 5.52 -12.50
CA THR A 271 10.08 6.46 -12.86
C THR A 271 9.35 6.84 -11.59
N TYR A 272 9.38 8.14 -11.26
CA TYR A 272 8.63 8.72 -10.14
C TYR A 272 7.25 9.14 -10.64
#